data_a82f9e7472a6e450073ee9cc3615490e
#
_entry.id   a82f9e7472a6e450073ee9cc3615490e
#
_cell.length_a   1.000
_cell.length_b   1.000
_cell.length_c   1.000
_cell.angle_alpha   90.00
_cell.angle_beta   90.00
_cell.angle_gamma   90.00
#
_symmetry.space_group_name_H-M   'P 1'
#
loop_
_entity.id
_entity.type
_entity.pdbx_description
1 polymer ?
#
loop_
_entity_poly.entity_id
_entity_poly.type
_entity_poly.pdbx_seq_one_letter_code
_entity_poly.pdbx_strand_id
1 'polypeptide(L)'
;LDKLGIYNYKMSIFIIALNLIFLLVISSIFNVVIIKFYSREILEKNKYKAIMLLAIGTLLAFRLVPNSMIYILPLDTMLLLLLFIVKPRFSVFLTMIVISYMLPITDYDLKYFTIQSIAVFATGFLSKNISTRSSVIAIGIQLAILKILLYLILSFFSVEESYGVALNTIQIFISGLFSGMLTIALLPYFERTFNILTVFKLMELADLSHPLLRKLSIEAPGTFQHSMMVATLSENAVIEIGGDPIFTRVACYYHDIGKTKRPQYYVENQSDGKNLHNDISPFMSKMIILAHTREGAEMGKKYKIPKEIRDIMFEHQGTTLLAYFYNKAKEIDQNVPEEEFRYSGPKPQTKESAVILLADSIEAAVRSLDVKDPVKVEQMVRKIVDSKIRDNQLSDANITFKEIEIIVNSFLKTFGAIYHERIKYPGQK
;
A
#
# COMPACT_ATOMS: atom_id res chain seq x y z
N LEU A 1 -53.09 -16.29 -31.51
CA LEU A 1 -52.42 -15.47 -30.47
C LEU A 1 -51.07 -14.91 -30.97
N ASP A 2 -50.26 -15.61 -31.76
CA ASP A 2 -49.04 -15.08 -32.40
C ASP A 2 -49.31 -13.93 -33.38
N LYS A 3 -50.43 -13.95 -34.08
CA LYS A 3 -50.83 -12.86 -34.98
C LYS A 3 -51.23 -11.56 -34.28
N LEU A 4 -51.44 -11.58 -32.96
CA LEU A 4 -51.85 -10.44 -32.14
C LEU A 4 -50.73 -9.83 -31.30
N GLY A 5 -49.50 -10.31 -31.38
CA GLY A 5 -48.37 -9.82 -30.59
C GLY A 5 -48.43 -10.09 -29.08
N ILE A 6 -49.52 -10.70 -28.59
CA ILE A 6 -49.76 -10.92 -27.14
C ILE A 6 -48.83 -12.00 -26.58
N TYR A 7 -48.42 -12.97 -27.40
CA TYR A 7 -47.49 -14.02 -27.01
C TYR A 7 -46.08 -13.45 -26.77
N ASN A 8 -45.61 -12.61 -27.66
CA ASN A 8 -44.32 -11.92 -27.53
C ASN A 8 -44.28 -11.00 -26.30
N TYR A 9 -45.37 -10.34 -25.95
CA TYR A 9 -45.41 -9.46 -24.78
C TYR A 9 -45.30 -10.25 -23.46
N LYS A 10 -46.05 -11.37 -23.31
CA LYS A 10 -45.97 -12.24 -22.13
C LYS A 10 -44.59 -12.89 -21.99
N MET A 11 -43.99 -13.35 -23.08
CA MET A 11 -42.63 -13.89 -23.08
C MET A 11 -41.62 -12.84 -22.68
N SER A 12 -41.72 -11.62 -23.17
CA SER A 12 -40.86 -10.49 -22.80
C SER A 12 -40.94 -10.18 -21.30
N ILE A 13 -42.16 -10.15 -20.70
CA ILE A 13 -42.35 -9.93 -19.26
C ILE A 13 -41.71 -11.06 -18.45
N PHE A 14 -41.88 -12.30 -18.87
CA PHE A 14 -41.25 -13.45 -18.19
C PHE A 14 -39.75 -13.38 -18.20
N ILE A 15 -39.10 -13.04 -19.32
CA ILE A 15 -37.68 -12.87 -19.46
C ILE A 15 -37.20 -11.70 -18.56
N ILE A 16 -37.92 -10.58 -18.55
CA ILE A 16 -37.57 -9.43 -17.67
C ILE A 16 -37.62 -9.86 -16.19
N ALA A 17 -38.68 -10.58 -15.78
CA ALA A 17 -38.81 -11.05 -14.41
C ALA A 17 -37.67 -12.03 -14.03
N LEU A 18 -37.30 -12.94 -14.92
CA LEU A 18 -36.21 -13.87 -14.73
C LEU A 18 -34.84 -13.13 -14.56
N ASN A 19 -34.59 -12.14 -15.41
CA ASN A 19 -33.42 -11.28 -15.32
C ASN A 19 -33.37 -10.52 -13.99
N LEU A 20 -34.49 -9.97 -13.54
CA LEU A 20 -34.57 -9.28 -12.26
C LEU A 20 -34.29 -10.23 -11.08
N ILE A 21 -34.83 -11.43 -11.09
CA ILE A 21 -34.57 -12.46 -10.07
C ILE A 21 -33.08 -12.82 -10.08
N PHE A 22 -32.49 -13.06 -11.25
CA PHE A 22 -31.07 -13.36 -11.40
C PHE A 22 -30.18 -12.24 -10.82
N LEU A 23 -30.46 -10.97 -11.14
CA LEU A 23 -29.73 -9.83 -10.62
C LEU A 23 -29.89 -9.69 -9.10
N LEU A 24 -31.10 -9.93 -8.56
CA LEU A 24 -31.33 -9.91 -7.11
C LEU A 24 -30.53 -11.01 -6.38
N VAL A 25 -30.48 -12.22 -6.93
CA VAL A 25 -29.70 -13.32 -6.35
C VAL A 25 -28.21 -12.98 -6.33
N ILE A 26 -27.67 -12.49 -7.44
CA ILE A 26 -26.25 -12.07 -7.51
C ILE A 26 -25.97 -10.94 -6.52
N SER A 27 -26.86 -9.92 -6.44
CA SER A 27 -26.73 -8.81 -5.49
C SER A 27 -26.76 -9.30 -4.04
N SER A 28 -27.59 -10.27 -3.73
CA SER A 28 -27.69 -10.86 -2.39
C SER A 28 -26.42 -11.62 -2.01
N ILE A 29 -25.88 -12.44 -2.91
CA ILE A 29 -24.60 -13.12 -2.72
C ILE A 29 -23.49 -12.10 -2.50
N PHE A 30 -23.45 -11.07 -3.32
CA PHE A 30 -22.49 -9.97 -3.20
C PHE A 30 -22.50 -9.32 -1.81
N ASN A 31 -23.67 -8.91 -1.35
CA ASN A 31 -23.85 -8.29 -0.04
C ASN A 31 -23.39 -9.20 1.11
N VAL A 32 -23.77 -10.48 1.08
CA VAL A 32 -23.36 -11.46 2.11
C VAL A 32 -21.84 -11.61 2.16
N VAL A 33 -21.19 -11.75 0.99
CA VAL A 33 -19.74 -11.92 0.91
C VAL A 33 -19.02 -10.66 1.37
N ILE A 34 -19.47 -9.49 0.97
CA ILE A 34 -18.92 -8.20 1.41
C ILE A 34 -19.00 -8.07 2.92
N ILE A 35 -20.19 -8.22 3.49
CA ILE A 35 -20.39 -8.04 4.94
C ILE A 35 -19.52 -9.04 5.73
N LYS A 36 -19.45 -10.28 5.28
CA LYS A 36 -18.75 -11.33 6.02
C LYS A 36 -17.21 -11.29 5.90
N PHE A 37 -16.68 -10.94 4.73
CA PHE A 37 -15.26 -11.10 4.45
C PHE A 37 -14.50 -9.80 4.15
N TYR A 38 -15.18 -8.73 3.72
CA TYR A 38 -14.53 -7.54 3.18
C TYR A 38 -15.04 -6.21 3.77
N SER A 39 -15.81 -6.27 4.85
CA SER A 39 -16.42 -5.07 5.45
C SER A 39 -15.40 -3.97 5.79
N ARG A 40 -14.22 -4.33 6.29
CA ARG A 40 -13.17 -3.37 6.63
C ARG A 40 -12.55 -2.67 5.40
N GLU A 41 -12.40 -3.37 4.29
CA GLU A 41 -11.79 -2.82 3.06
C GLU A 41 -12.73 -1.88 2.32
N ILE A 42 -14.04 -2.08 2.44
CA ILE A 42 -15.07 -1.27 1.79
C ILE A 42 -15.47 -0.05 2.62
N LEU A 43 -15.27 -0.09 3.94
CA LEU A 43 -15.58 1.03 4.83
C LEU A 43 -14.80 2.32 4.51
N GLU A 44 -13.69 2.23 3.78
CA GLU A 44 -13.02 3.40 3.22
C GLU A 44 -13.86 4.02 2.10
N LYS A 45 -14.59 5.07 2.45
CA LYS A 45 -15.55 5.78 1.55
C LYS A 45 -15.00 6.07 0.14
N ASN A 46 -13.73 6.35 0.02
CA ASN A 46 -13.10 6.69 -1.25
C ASN A 46 -12.86 5.46 -2.12
N LYS A 47 -12.39 4.35 -1.54
CA LYS A 47 -12.22 3.07 -2.27
C LYS A 47 -13.57 2.56 -2.77
N TYR A 48 -14.60 2.63 -1.92
CA TYR A 48 -15.96 2.26 -2.33
C TYR A 48 -16.44 3.04 -3.55
N LYS A 49 -16.26 4.38 -3.56
CA LYS A 49 -16.62 5.22 -4.71
C LYS A 49 -15.87 4.84 -5.98
N ALA A 50 -14.55 4.55 -5.86
CA ALA A 50 -13.73 4.12 -6.98
C ALA A 50 -14.22 2.78 -7.57
N ILE A 51 -14.54 1.81 -6.71
CA ILE A 51 -15.10 0.50 -7.10
C ILE A 51 -16.42 0.68 -7.85
N MET A 52 -17.35 1.47 -7.29
CA MET A 52 -18.65 1.71 -7.90
C MET A 52 -18.53 2.42 -9.26
N LEU A 53 -17.63 3.41 -9.36
CA LEU A 53 -17.38 4.09 -10.65
C LEU A 53 -16.85 3.11 -11.70
N LEU A 54 -15.91 2.23 -11.34
CA LEU A 54 -15.38 1.20 -12.24
C LEU A 54 -16.46 0.21 -12.67
N ALA A 55 -17.23 -0.32 -11.72
CA ALA A 55 -18.29 -1.29 -12.03
C ALA A 55 -19.37 -0.71 -12.93
N ILE A 56 -19.92 0.45 -12.56
CA ILE A 56 -20.99 1.11 -13.35
C ILE A 56 -20.45 1.55 -14.71
N GLY A 57 -19.25 2.16 -14.75
CA GLY A 57 -18.63 2.58 -16.00
C GLY A 57 -18.41 1.43 -16.98
N THR A 58 -17.96 0.28 -16.46
CA THR A 58 -17.77 -0.93 -17.25
C THR A 58 -19.11 -1.46 -17.79
N LEU A 59 -20.13 -1.60 -16.96
CA LEU A 59 -21.45 -2.06 -17.38
C LEU A 59 -22.10 -1.12 -18.43
N LEU A 60 -21.94 0.19 -18.26
CA LEU A 60 -22.43 1.18 -19.22
C LEU A 60 -21.67 1.08 -20.56
N ALA A 61 -20.34 0.91 -20.53
CA ALA A 61 -19.55 0.73 -21.73
C ALA A 61 -20.03 -0.50 -22.54
N PHE A 62 -20.30 -1.61 -21.86
CA PHE A 62 -20.82 -2.82 -22.50
C PHE A 62 -22.24 -2.63 -23.05
N ARG A 63 -23.08 -1.87 -22.38
CA ARG A 63 -24.46 -1.59 -22.86
C ARG A 63 -24.49 -0.73 -24.14
N LEU A 64 -23.45 0.10 -24.35
CA LEU A 64 -23.38 1.03 -25.49
C LEU A 64 -22.75 0.40 -26.73
N VAL A 65 -22.06 -0.72 -26.60
CA VAL A 65 -21.36 -1.38 -27.72
C VAL A 65 -22.26 -2.47 -28.31
N PRO A 66 -22.35 -2.58 -29.66
CA PRO A 66 -23.07 -3.68 -30.30
C PRO A 66 -22.50 -5.05 -29.94
N ASN A 67 -23.35 -6.09 -29.82
CA ASN A 67 -22.94 -7.45 -29.49
C ASN A 67 -21.86 -8.01 -30.44
N SER A 68 -21.82 -7.59 -31.71
CA SER A 68 -20.78 -7.96 -32.68
C SER A 68 -19.37 -7.41 -32.34
N MET A 69 -19.28 -6.43 -31.44
CA MET A 69 -18.03 -5.79 -31.02
C MET A 69 -17.70 -6.01 -29.55
N ILE A 70 -18.36 -6.96 -28.90
CA ILE A 70 -18.23 -7.17 -27.44
C ILE A 70 -16.79 -7.56 -27.03
N TYR A 71 -16.06 -8.25 -27.89
CA TYR A 71 -14.70 -8.70 -27.62
C TYR A 71 -13.65 -7.57 -27.66
N ILE A 72 -13.99 -6.40 -28.24
CA ILE A 72 -13.06 -5.25 -28.30
C ILE A 72 -12.99 -4.49 -26.97
N LEU A 73 -14.00 -4.63 -26.13
CA LEU A 73 -14.06 -3.88 -24.88
C LEU A 73 -13.01 -4.37 -23.88
N PRO A 74 -12.19 -3.45 -23.30
CA PRO A 74 -11.09 -3.80 -22.44
C PRO A 74 -11.56 -4.06 -20.99
N LEU A 75 -12.31 -5.15 -20.76
CA LEU A 75 -12.80 -5.54 -19.44
C LEU A 75 -11.68 -5.72 -18.42
N ASP A 76 -10.52 -6.22 -18.88
CA ASP A 76 -9.37 -6.44 -18.00
C ASP A 76 -8.87 -5.14 -17.37
N THR A 77 -9.16 -3.96 -17.95
CA THR A 77 -8.86 -2.65 -17.35
C THR A 77 -9.50 -2.50 -15.98
N MET A 78 -10.77 -2.91 -15.84
CA MET A 78 -11.45 -2.87 -14.54
C MET A 78 -10.73 -3.75 -13.53
N LEU A 79 -10.42 -4.99 -13.90
CA LEU A 79 -9.73 -5.92 -13.02
C LEU A 79 -8.34 -5.42 -12.62
N LEU A 80 -7.55 -4.95 -13.60
CA LEU A 80 -6.21 -4.41 -13.36
C LEU A 80 -6.23 -3.17 -12.47
N LEU A 81 -7.18 -2.25 -12.65
CA LEU A 81 -7.36 -1.10 -11.75
C LEU A 81 -7.76 -1.54 -10.35
N LEU A 82 -8.68 -2.51 -10.22
CA LEU A 82 -9.08 -3.03 -8.92
C LEU A 82 -7.92 -3.66 -8.15
N LEU A 83 -6.95 -4.30 -8.82
CA LEU A 83 -5.75 -4.86 -8.17
C LEU A 83 -4.88 -3.79 -7.48
N PHE A 84 -4.94 -2.54 -7.91
CA PHE A 84 -4.26 -1.42 -7.25
C PHE A 84 -5.08 -0.76 -6.15
N ILE A 85 -6.39 -1.00 -6.11
CA ILE A 85 -7.33 -0.37 -5.17
C ILE A 85 -7.59 -1.27 -3.95
N VAL A 86 -7.72 -2.58 -4.20
CA VAL A 86 -8.08 -3.57 -3.19
C VAL A 86 -7.26 -4.85 -3.34
N LYS A 87 -7.35 -5.74 -2.34
CA LYS A 87 -6.61 -7.02 -2.38
C LYS A 87 -6.97 -7.88 -3.59
N PRO A 88 -6.03 -8.64 -4.16
CA PRO A 88 -6.24 -9.43 -5.38
C PRO A 88 -7.45 -10.37 -5.32
N ARG A 89 -7.66 -11.06 -4.20
CA ARG A 89 -8.82 -11.97 -4.03
C ARG A 89 -10.15 -11.23 -4.15
N PHE A 90 -10.21 -10.01 -3.62
CA PHE A 90 -11.40 -9.18 -3.68
C PHE A 90 -11.60 -8.58 -5.07
N SER A 91 -10.53 -8.18 -5.76
CA SER A 91 -10.58 -7.71 -7.16
C SER A 91 -11.17 -8.77 -8.09
N VAL A 92 -10.69 -10.03 -7.99
CA VAL A 92 -11.21 -11.17 -8.75
C VAL A 92 -12.71 -11.38 -8.46
N PHE A 93 -13.09 -11.39 -7.20
CA PHE A 93 -14.49 -11.57 -6.78
C PHE A 93 -15.40 -10.47 -7.35
N LEU A 94 -15.02 -9.19 -7.20
CA LEU A 94 -15.78 -8.06 -7.74
C LEU A 94 -15.92 -8.13 -9.26
N THR A 95 -14.86 -8.47 -9.96
CA THR A 95 -14.88 -8.57 -11.43
C THR A 95 -15.78 -9.73 -11.89
N MET A 96 -15.75 -10.87 -11.20
CA MET A 96 -16.66 -11.99 -11.48
C MET A 96 -18.12 -11.61 -11.32
N ILE A 97 -18.45 -10.78 -10.33
CA ILE A 97 -19.81 -10.26 -10.16
C ILE A 97 -20.20 -9.38 -11.35
N VAL A 98 -19.33 -8.44 -11.75
CA VAL A 98 -19.61 -7.56 -12.90
C VAL A 98 -19.80 -8.38 -14.18
N ILE A 99 -18.98 -9.40 -14.42
CA ILE A 99 -19.15 -10.32 -15.56
C ILE A 99 -20.51 -11.04 -15.48
N SER A 100 -20.93 -11.45 -14.28
CA SER A 100 -22.25 -12.08 -14.12
C SER A 100 -23.40 -11.12 -14.43
N TYR A 101 -23.27 -9.83 -14.08
CA TYR A 101 -24.22 -8.79 -14.49
C TYR A 101 -24.23 -8.52 -15.99
N MET A 102 -23.14 -8.85 -16.69
CA MET A 102 -23.08 -8.71 -18.16
C MET A 102 -23.86 -9.78 -18.91
N LEU A 103 -24.11 -10.95 -18.31
CA LEU A 103 -24.81 -12.05 -19.01
C LEU A 103 -26.11 -11.60 -19.70
N PRO A 104 -27.03 -10.88 -19.05
CA PRO A 104 -28.24 -10.39 -19.73
C PRO A 104 -27.95 -9.32 -20.79
N ILE A 105 -26.83 -8.59 -20.68
CA ILE A 105 -26.43 -7.55 -21.64
C ILE A 105 -25.89 -8.17 -22.94
N THR A 106 -25.27 -9.34 -22.81
CA THR A 106 -24.63 -10.09 -23.90
C THR A 106 -25.52 -11.19 -24.46
N ASP A 107 -26.83 -11.08 -24.27
CA ASP A 107 -27.81 -12.11 -24.68
C ASP A 107 -27.43 -13.54 -24.19
N TYR A 108 -26.87 -13.62 -23.00
CA TYR A 108 -26.39 -14.88 -22.39
C TYR A 108 -25.29 -15.60 -23.18
N ASP A 109 -24.37 -14.87 -23.80
CA ASP A 109 -23.20 -15.45 -24.46
C ASP A 109 -22.31 -16.20 -23.45
N LEU A 110 -22.53 -17.49 -23.31
CA LEU A 110 -21.77 -18.36 -22.41
C LEU A 110 -20.31 -18.53 -22.84
N LYS A 111 -20.02 -18.39 -24.14
CA LYS A 111 -18.64 -18.43 -24.66
C LYS A 111 -17.85 -17.25 -24.15
N TYR A 112 -18.40 -16.04 -24.31
CA TYR A 112 -17.82 -14.82 -23.77
C TYR A 112 -17.63 -14.90 -22.25
N PHE A 113 -18.70 -15.31 -21.52
CA PHE A 113 -18.65 -15.47 -20.07
C PHE A 113 -17.55 -16.42 -19.60
N THR A 114 -17.41 -17.57 -20.24
CA THR A 114 -16.39 -18.57 -19.89
C THR A 114 -14.99 -18.06 -20.09
N ILE A 115 -14.71 -17.41 -21.26
CA ILE A 115 -13.40 -16.83 -21.57
C ILE A 115 -13.02 -15.77 -20.56
N GLN A 116 -13.92 -14.84 -20.25
CA GLN A 116 -13.64 -13.75 -19.32
C GLN A 116 -13.45 -14.29 -17.89
N SER A 117 -14.24 -15.27 -17.47
CA SER A 117 -14.12 -15.89 -16.14
C SER A 117 -12.74 -16.55 -15.95
N ILE A 118 -12.28 -17.33 -16.92
CA ILE A 118 -10.96 -17.96 -16.87
C ILE A 118 -9.85 -16.89 -16.86
N ALA A 119 -9.96 -15.84 -17.67
CA ALA A 119 -9.01 -14.73 -17.72
C ALA A 119 -8.91 -14.02 -16.37
N VAL A 120 -10.05 -13.75 -15.70
CA VAL A 120 -10.07 -13.11 -14.37
C VAL A 120 -9.36 -13.98 -13.32
N PHE A 121 -9.59 -15.27 -13.29
CA PHE A 121 -8.85 -16.17 -12.39
C PHE A 121 -7.35 -16.22 -12.71
N ALA A 122 -6.97 -16.27 -13.98
CA ALA A 122 -5.56 -16.25 -14.41
C ALA A 122 -4.86 -14.96 -13.96
N THR A 123 -5.54 -13.82 -14.00
CA THR A 123 -4.99 -12.55 -13.53
C THR A 123 -4.62 -12.60 -12.04
N GLY A 124 -5.38 -13.30 -11.20
CA GLY A 124 -5.05 -13.49 -9.79
C GLY A 124 -3.68 -14.13 -9.55
N PHE A 125 -3.20 -14.96 -10.51
CA PHE A 125 -1.85 -15.57 -10.47
C PHE A 125 -0.80 -14.68 -11.11
N LEU A 126 -1.10 -14.02 -12.23
CA LEU A 126 -0.19 -13.17 -12.99
C LEU A 126 0.14 -11.87 -12.25
N SER A 127 -0.77 -11.39 -11.39
CA SER A 127 -0.65 -10.10 -10.72
C SER A 127 0.25 -10.08 -9.48
N LYS A 128 0.84 -11.20 -9.07
CA LYS A 128 1.61 -11.30 -7.83
C LYS A 128 2.81 -10.34 -7.75
N ASN A 129 3.39 -9.94 -8.87
CA ASN A 129 4.64 -9.18 -8.94
C ASN A 129 4.50 -7.91 -9.80
N ILE A 130 3.38 -7.21 -9.73
CA ILE A 130 3.20 -5.96 -10.47
C ILE A 130 3.99 -4.85 -9.75
N SER A 131 5.20 -4.56 -10.22
CA SER A 131 6.06 -3.50 -9.68
C SER A 131 6.37 -2.39 -10.69
N THR A 132 6.16 -2.63 -11.99
CA THR A 132 6.49 -1.69 -13.07
C THR A 132 5.31 -1.44 -14.00
N ARG A 133 5.29 -0.27 -14.65
CA ARG A 133 4.24 0.05 -15.65
C ARG A 133 4.28 -0.92 -16.84
N SER A 134 5.46 -1.38 -17.23
CA SER A 134 5.62 -2.37 -18.28
C SER A 134 5.02 -3.73 -17.93
N SER A 135 5.07 -4.14 -16.65
CA SER A 135 4.43 -5.39 -16.22
C SER A 135 2.92 -5.37 -16.37
N VAL A 136 2.27 -4.20 -16.19
CA VAL A 136 0.81 -4.07 -16.41
C VAL A 136 0.45 -4.29 -17.88
N ILE A 137 1.22 -3.71 -18.81
CA ILE A 137 1.02 -3.93 -20.25
C ILE A 137 1.27 -5.39 -20.60
N ALA A 138 2.34 -5.98 -20.08
CA ALA A 138 2.67 -7.39 -20.30
C ALA A 138 1.54 -8.32 -19.86
N ILE A 139 0.91 -8.06 -18.71
CA ILE A 139 -0.25 -8.83 -18.24
C ILE A 139 -1.42 -8.69 -19.22
N GLY A 140 -1.71 -7.47 -19.70
CA GLY A 140 -2.75 -7.26 -20.71
C GLY A 140 -2.53 -8.11 -21.98
N ILE A 141 -1.29 -8.17 -22.46
CA ILE A 141 -0.90 -9.00 -23.63
C ILE A 141 -1.03 -10.51 -23.30
N GLN A 142 -0.55 -10.95 -22.13
CA GLN A 142 -0.67 -12.35 -21.70
C GLN A 142 -2.13 -12.79 -21.60
N LEU A 143 -3.01 -11.92 -21.07
CA LEU A 143 -4.44 -12.18 -21.02
C LEU A 143 -5.07 -12.22 -22.42
N ALA A 144 -4.63 -11.37 -23.35
CA ALA A 144 -5.08 -11.42 -24.74
C ALA A 144 -4.73 -12.77 -25.38
N ILE A 145 -3.49 -13.24 -25.23
CA ILE A 145 -3.05 -14.54 -25.75
C ILE A 145 -3.88 -15.68 -25.15
N LEU A 146 -4.07 -15.69 -23.83
CA LEU A 146 -4.90 -16.69 -23.16
C LEU A 146 -6.35 -16.68 -23.69
N LYS A 147 -6.95 -15.51 -23.80
CA LYS A 147 -8.34 -15.36 -24.30
C LYS A 147 -8.44 -15.77 -25.79
N ILE A 148 -7.46 -15.47 -26.62
CA ILE A 148 -7.42 -15.92 -28.02
C ILE A 148 -7.38 -17.46 -28.07
N LEU A 149 -6.51 -18.11 -27.31
CA LEU A 149 -6.43 -19.56 -27.26
C LEU A 149 -7.76 -20.19 -26.83
N LEU A 150 -8.36 -19.67 -25.76
CA LEU A 150 -9.67 -20.14 -25.29
C LEU A 150 -10.77 -19.92 -26.33
N TYR A 151 -10.76 -18.74 -26.96
CA TYR A 151 -11.73 -18.41 -28.00
C TYR A 151 -11.64 -19.36 -29.20
N LEU A 152 -10.43 -19.62 -29.71
CA LEU A 152 -10.20 -20.54 -30.83
C LEU A 152 -10.62 -21.98 -30.49
N ILE A 153 -10.29 -22.47 -29.27
CA ILE A 153 -10.71 -23.79 -28.82
C ILE A 153 -12.24 -23.89 -28.77
N LEU A 154 -12.92 -22.92 -28.17
CA LEU A 154 -14.38 -22.93 -28.08
C LEU A 154 -15.05 -22.74 -29.44
N SER A 155 -14.43 -21.96 -30.36
CA SER A 155 -14.94 -21.78 -31.72
C SER A 155 -14.82 -23.05 -32.56
N PHE A 156 -13.83 -23.91 -32.28
CA PHE A 156 -13.68 -25.20 -32.96
C PHE A 156 -14.88 -26.14 -32.70
N PHE A 157 -15.50 -26.02 -31.51
CA PHE A 157 -16.69 -26.81 -31.15
C PHE A 157 -18.01 -26.13 -31.53
N SER A 158 -18.00 -24.91 -32.05
CA SER A 158 -19.16 -24.16 -32.51
C SER A 158 -19.11 -23.97 -34.02
N VAL A 159 -20.29 -23.94 -34.68
CA VAL A 159 -20.36 -23.67 -36.12
C VAL A 159 -20.33 -22.16 -36.30
N GLU A 160 -19.12 -21.58 -36.39
CA GLU A 160 -18.92 -20.16 -36.65
C GLU A 160 -18.27 -19.97 -38.04
N GLU A 161 -18.66 -18.89 -38.71
CA GLU A 161 -18.01 -18.52 -39.97
C GLU A 161 -16.55 -18.08 -39.74
N SER A 162 -15.65 -18.50 -40.60
CA SER A 162 -14.20 -18.19 -40.50
C SER A 162 -13.91 -16.69 -40.39
N TYR A 163 -14.73 -15.85 -41.04
CA TYR A 163 -14.61 -14.40 -40.98
C TYR A 163 -14.93 -13.88 -39.54
N GLY A 164 -15.99 -14.37 -38.92
CA GLY A 164 -16.33 -14.01 -37.54
C GLY A 164 -15.24 -14.39 -36.54
N VAL A 165 -14.65 -15.58 -36.71
CA VAL A 165 -13.53 -16.07 -35.89
C VAL A 165 -12.32 -15.14 -35.99
N ALA A 166 -11.95 -14.74 -37.22
CA ALA A 166 -10.83 -13.83 -37.44
C ALA A 166 -11.08 -12.45 -36.83
N LEU A 167 -12.26 -11.89 -37.03
CA LEU A 167 -12.63 -10.58 -36.50
C LEU A 167 -12.60 -10.55 -34.97
N ASN A 168 -13.21 -11.54 -34.32
CA ASN A 168 -13.26 -11.62 -32.85
C ASN A 168 -11.85 -11.85 -32.26
N THR A 169 -10.99 -12.62 -32.93
CA THR A 169 -9.58 -12.79 -32.52
C THR A 169 -8.82 -11.47 -32.52
N ILE A 170 -9.01 -10.65 -33.58
CA ILE A 170 -8.42 -9.31 -33.65
C ILE A 170 -8.97 -8.40 -32.53
N GLN A 171 -10.27 -8.43 -32.31
CA GLN A 171 -10.89 -7.67 -31.20
C GLN A 171 -10.29 -8.04 -29.84
N ILE A 172 -10.12 -9.33 -29.54
CA ILE A 172 -9.54 -9.81 -28.27
C ILE A 172 -8.10 -9.32 -28.13
N PHE A 173 -7.31 -9.37 -29.21
CA PHE A 173 -5.92 -8.88 -29.17
C PHE A 173 -5.87 -7.38 -28.86
N ILE A 174 -6.67 -6.59 -29.57
CA ILE A 174 -6.79 -5.14 -29.34
C ILE A 174 -7.23 -4.86 -27.91
N SER A 175 -8.28 -5.55 -27.44
CA SER A 175 -8.80 -5.42 -26.07
C SER A 175 -7.72 -5.62 -25.00
N GLY A 176 -6.92 -6.67 -25.10
CA GLY A 176 -5.87 -6.97 -24.14
C GLY A 176 -4.75 -5.93 -24.12
N LEU A 177 -4.31 -5.49 -25.30
CA LEU A 177 -3.30 -4.42 -25.43
C LEU A 177 -3.82 -3.12 -24.81
N PHE A 178 -5.04 -2.72 -25.18
CA PHE A 178 -5.67 -1.51 -24.63
C PHE A 178 -5.94 -1.61 -23.14
N SER A 179 -6.24 -2.79 -22.59
CA SER A 179 -6.49 -2.96 -21.16
C SER A 179 -5.30 -2.54 -20.30
N GLY A 180 -4.09 -2.97 -20.67
CA GLY A 180 -2.88 -2.58 -19.97
C GLY A 180 -2.59 -1.08 -20.09
N MET A 181 -2.68 -0.54 -21.32
CA MET A 181 -2.44 0.90 -21.58
C MET A 181 -3.46 1.80 -20.87
N LEU A 182 -4.73 1.46 -20.95
CA LEU A 182 -5.82 2.23 -20.33
C LEU A 182 -5.73 2.18 -18.79
N THR A 183 -5.32 1.04 -18.24
CA THR A 183 -5.05 0.94 -16.79
C THR A 183 -4.02 1.96 -16.35
N ILE A 184 -2.87 2.03 -17.04
CA ILE A 184 -1.80 2.98 -16.70
C ILE A 184 -2.26 4.42 -16.89
N ALA A 185 -3.03 4.71 -17.94
CA ALA A 185 -3.54 6.06 -18.21
C ALA A 185 -4.56 6.54 -17.17
N LEU A 186 -5.44 5.64 -16.70
CA LEU A 186 -6.48 5.97 -15.72
C LEU A 186 -5.98 5.97 -14.27
N LEU A 187 -4.92 5.21 -13.96
CA LEU A 187 -4.43 5.05 -12.59
C LEU A 187 -4.16 6.38 -11.87
N PRO A 188 -3.45 7.36 -12.47
CA PRO A 188 -3.20 8.66 -11.82
C PRO A 188 -4.49 9.44 -11.52
N TYR A 189 -5.53 9.26 -12.34
CA TYR A 189 -6.83 9.85 -12.07
C TYR A 189 -7.49 9.24 -10.83
N PHE A 190 -7.43 7.90 -10.69
CA PHE A 190 -7.95 7.20 -9.51
C PHE A 190 -7.16 7.55 -8.26
N GLU A 191 -5.84 7.60 -8.32
CA GLU A 191 -4.96 8.01 -7.21
C GLU A 191 -5.32 9.39 -6.68
N ARG A 192 -5.48 10.38 -7.59
CA ARG A 192 -5.78 11.78 -7.20
C ARG A 192 -7.21 11.97 -6.71
N THR A 193 -8.19 11.39 -7.43
CA THR A 193 -9.62 11.63 -7.14
C THR A 193 -10.07 10.93 -5.88
N PHE A 194 -9.55 9.72 -5.65
CA PHE A 194 -9.97 8.88 -4.52
C PHE A 194 -8.92 8.79 -3.41
N ASN A 195 -7.78 9.50 -3.54
CA ASN A 195 -6.64 9.44 -2.60
C ASN A 195 -6.20 7.99 -2.33
N ILE A 196 -6.00 7.22 -3.39
CA ILE A 196 -5.56 5.83 -3.30
C ILE A 196 -4.03 5.79 -3.37
N LEU A 197 -3.40 5.16 -2.38
CA LEU A 197 -1.96 4.94 -2.36
C LEU A 197 -1.63 3.64 -3.11
N THR A 198 -1.04 3.77 -4.30
CA THR A 198 -0.61 2.64 -5.12
C THR A 198 0.89 2.41 -5.02
N VAL A 199 1.35 1.22 -5.45
CA VAL A 199 2.79 0.93 -5.54
C VAL A 199 3.52 1.94 -6.43
N PHE A 200 2.90 2.40 -7.52
CA PHE A 200 3.52 3.40 -8.39
C PHE A 200 3.67 4.75 -7.71
N LYS A 201 2.67 5.16 -6.92
CA LYS A 201 2.77 6.39 -6.12
C LYS A 201 3.85 6.27 -5.05
N LEU A 202 3.98 5.11 -4.41
CA LEU A 202 5.08 4.84 -3.48
C LEU A 202 6.44 4.92 -4.16
N MET A 203 6.59 4.36 -5.37
CA MET A 203 7.85 4.43 -6.13
C MET A 203 8.22 5.86 -6.55
N GLU A 204 7.23 6.69 -6.92
CA GLU A 204 7.46 8.13 -7.15
C GLU A 204 7.95 8.85 -5.89
N LEU A 205 7.40 8.50 -4.74
CA LEU A 205 7.81 9.07 -3.44
C LEU A 205 9.16 8.51 -2.95
N ALA A 206 9.56 7.33 -3.40
CA ALA A 206 10.87 6.74 -3.10
C ALA A 206 12.03 7.42 -3.85
N ASP A 207 11.73 8.24 -4.86
CA ASP A 207 12.75 8.96 -5.61
C ASP A 207 13.40 10.04 -4.72
N LEU A 208 14.71 9.92 -4.51
CA LEU A 208 15.48 10.85 -3.69
C LEU A 208 15.54 12.27 -4.27
N SER A 209 15.18 12.44 -5.55
CA SER A 209 15.01 13.76 -6.17
C SER A 209 13.72 14.48 -5.75
N HIS A 210 12.80 13.78 -5.05
CA HIS A 210 11.58 14.39 -4.53
C HIS A 210 11.92 15.64 -3.68
N PRO A 211 11.26 16.81 -3.92
CA PRO A 211 11.67 18.08 -3.30
C PRO A 211 11.84 18.02 -1.78
N LEU A 212 11.00 17.24 -1.09
CA LEU A 212 11.05 17.12 0.36
C LEU A 212 12.23 16.26 0.84
N LEU A 213 12.57 15.17 0.13
CA LEU A 213 13.75 14.35 0.44
C LEU A 213 15.05 15.09 0.11
N ARG A 214 15.06 15.82 -1.00
CA ARG A 214 16.19 16.71 -1.33
C ARG A 214 16.39 17.79 -0.27
N LYS A 215 15.31 18.37 0.23
CA LYS A 215 15.37 19.33 1.35
C LYS A 215 15.99 18.66 2.59
N LEU A 216 15.53 17.45 2.96
CA LEU A 216 16.08 16.72 4.09
C LEU A 216 17.57 16.44 3.94
N SER A 217 18.01 16.00 2.75
CA SER A 217 19.43 15.67 2.50
C SER A 217 20.37 16.88 2.58
N ILE A 218 19.87 18.09 2.28
CA ILE A 218 20.67 19.33 2.31
C ILE A 218 20.63 19.99 3.69
N GLU A 219 19.45 20.12 4.30
CA GLU A 219 19.28 20.88 5.54
C GLU A 219 19.56 20.04 6.81
N ALA A 220 19.33 18.72 6.75
CA ALA A 220 19.52 17.78 7.85
C ALA A 220 20.17 16.46 7.38
N PRO A 221 21.44 16.49 6.92
CA PRO A 221 22.08 15.33 6.31
C PRO A 221 22.22 14.14 7.27
N GLY A 222 22.43 14.39 8.56
CA GLY A 222 22.47 13.32 9.57
C GLY A 222 21.13 12.64 9.75
N THR A 223 20.03 13.40 9.77
CA THR A 223 18.66 12.84 9.80
C THR A 223 18.35 12.08 8.50
N PHE A 224 18.82 12.55 7.34
CA PHE A 224 18.69 11.82 6.08
C PHE A 224 19.35 10.45 6.15
N GLN A 225 20.61 10.37 6.62
CA GLN A 225 21.34 9.11 6.78
C GLN A 225 20.64 8.17 7.78
N HIS A 226 20.18 8.70 8.90
CA HIS A 226 19.38 7.99 9.88
C HIS A 226 18.11 7.38 9.23
N SER A 227 17.36 8.17 8.49
CA SER A 227 16.13 7.73 7.81
C SER A 227 16.39 6.60 6.81
N MET A 228 17.50 6.62 6.08
CA MET A 228 17.90 5.54 5.18
C MET A 228 18.22 4.24 5.95
N MET A 229 18.87 4.36 7.12
CA MET A 229 19.19 3.21 7.96
C MET A 229 17.92 2.61 8.59
N VAL A 230 17.05 3.45 9.14
CA VAL A 230 15.73 3.03 9.67
C VAL A 230 14.91 2.35 8.58
N ALA A 231 14.96 2.85 7.35
CA ALA A 231 14.27 2.23 6.21
C ALA A 231 14.81 0.83 5.92
N THR A 232 16.14 0.65 5.92
CA THR A 232 16.76 -0.67 5.69
C THR A 232 16.37 -1.68 6.77
N LEU A 233 16.42 -1.26 8.03
CA LEU A 233 16.04 -2.11 9.17
C LEU A 233 14.56 -2.50 9.08
N SER A 234 13.69 -1.51 8.88
CA SER A 234 12.24 -1.70 8.90
C SER A 234 11.74 -2.52 7.70
N GLU A 235 12.25 -2.26 6.49
CA GLU A 235 11.90 -3.02 5.28
C GLU A 235 12.23 -4.51 5.44
N ASN A 236 13.45 -4.83 5.89
CA ASN A 236 13.86 -6.21 6.10
C ASN A 236 12.97 -6.92 7.14
N ALA A 237 12.67 -6.26 8.25
CA ALA A 237 11.84 -6.83 9.30
C ALA A 237 10.38 -7.03 8.86
N VAL A 238 9.83 -6.06 8.12
CA VAL A 238 8.44 -6.12 7.64
C VAL A 238 8.25 -7.23 6.61
N ILE A 239 9.24 -7.50 5.75
CA ILE A 239 9.20 -8.65 4.82
C ILE A 239 9.01 -9.97 5.59
N GLU A 240 9.74 -10.17 6.68
CA GLU A 240 9.72 -11.43 7.43
C GLU A 240 8.39 -11.65 8.20
N ILE A 241 7.66 -10.58 8.53
CA ILE A 241 6.34 -10.66 9.17
C ILE A 241 5.15 -10.50 8.21
N GLY A 242 5.44 -10.44 6.89
CA GLY A 242 4.42 -10.37 5.84
C GLY A 242 3.65 -9.04 5.73
N GLY A 243 4.27 -7.92 6.12
CA GLY A 243 3.76 -6.55 5.91
C GLY A 243 4.15 -5.99 4.53
N ASP A 244 3.89 -4.69 4.32
CA ASP A 244 4.22 -3.98 3.07
C ASP A 244 5.63 -3.34 3.13
N PRO A 245 6.65 -3.94 2.47
CA PRO A 245 8.02 -3.44 2.54
C PRO A 245 8.21 -2.11 1.80
N ILE A 246 7.54 -1.91 0.66
CA ILE A 246 7.69 -0.69 -0.13
C ILE A 246 7.08 0.50 0.62
N PHE A 247 5.89 0.33 1.17
CA PHE A 247 5.25 1.33 2.03
C PHE A 247 6.14 1.68 3.22
N THR A 248 6.64 0.67 3.93
CA THR A 248 7.49 0.83 5.13
C THR A 248 8.75 1.61 4.80
N ARG A 249 9.47 1.24 3.74
CA ARG A 249 10.68 1.94 3.28
C ARG A 249 10.38 3.41 2.98
N VAL A 250 9.35 3.67 2.19
CA VAL A 250 8.99 5.05 1.81
C VAL A 250 8.55 5.85 3.03
N ALA A 251 7.77 5.28 3.94
CA ALA A 251 7.36 5.95 5.17
C ALA A 251 8.58 6.35 6.03
N CYS A 252 9.59 5.46 6.13
CA CYS A 252 10.84 5.77 6.83
C CYS A 252 11.60 6.95 6.19
N TYR A 253 11.60 7.10 4.87
CA TYR A 253 12.28 8.23 4.23
C TYR A 253 11.73 9.59 4.67
N TYR A 254 10.46 9.63 5.05
CA TYR A 254 9.75 10.86 5.41
C TYR A 254 9.47 11.03 6.90
N HIS A 255 9.65 10.00 7.74
CA HIS A 255 9.16 10.01 9.13
C HIS A 255 9.68 11.21 9.93
N ASP A 256 10.91 11.59 9.70
CA ASP A 256 11.66 12.62 10.43
C ASP A 256 11.82 13.96 9.68
N ILE A 257 11.06 14.19 8.61
CA ILE A 257 11.19 15.40 7.79
C ILE A 257 10.98 16.70 8.58
N GLY A 258 10.24 16.65 9.69
CA GLY A 258 10.01 17.80 10.57
C GLY A 258 11.28 18.34 11.22
N LYS A 259 12.31 17.53 11.38
CA LYS A 259 13.61 17.93 11.92
C LYS A 259 14.32 18.99 11.04
N THR A 260 13.96 19.09 9.75
CA THR A 260 14.49 20.15 8.86
C THR A 260 14.17 21.58 9.30
N LYS A 261 13.19 21.78 10.18
CA LYS A 261 12.90 23.12 10.69
C LYS A 261 13.96 23.65 11.66
N ARG A 262 14.57 22.76 12.43
CA ARG A 262 15.60 23.12 13.44
C ARG A 262 16.68 22.03 13.50
N PRO A 263 17.38 21.73 12.40
CA PRO A 263 18.27 20.56 12.30
C PRO A 263 19.39 20.57 13.33
N GLN A 264 19.89 21.75 13.71
CA GLN A 264 20.98 21.91 14.65
C GLN A 264 20.69 21.41 16.08
N TYR A 265 19.41 21.25 16.42
CA TYR A 265 19.03 20.69 17.74
C TYR A 265 19.04 19.17 17.79
N TYR A 266 19.21 18.49 16.66
CA TYR A 266 19.26 17.02 16.62
C TYR A 266 20.71 16.56 16.52
N VAL A 267 21.11 15.68 17.44
CA VAL A 267 22.51 15.26 17.64
C VAL A 267 23.13 14.70 16.36
N GLU A 268 22.35 14.01 15.55
CA GLU A 268 22.82 13.45 14.28
C GLU A 268 23.22 14.50 13.24
N ASN A 269 22.81 15.75 13.40
CA ASN A 269 23.19 16.87 12.50
C ASN A 269 24.26 17.80 13.11
N GLN A 270 24.74 17.53 14.33
CA GLN A 270 25.76 18.34 14.99
C GLN A 270 27.15 17.89 14.56
N SER A 271 27.97 18.82 14.04
CA SER A 271 29.36 18.53 13.60
C SER A 271 30.40 18.85 14.64
N ASP A 272 30.11 19.82 15.55
CA ASP A 272 31.14 20.44 16.41
C ASP A 272 31.16 19.88 17.84
N GLY A 273 30.46 18.79 18.10
CA GLY A 273 30.35 18.17 19.43
C GLY A 273 29.63 19.02 20.48
N LYS A 274 29.11 20.18 20.09
CA LYS A 274 28.37 21.07 21.00
C LYS A 274 26.87 20.77 20.92
N ASN A 275 26.33 20.22 22.03
CA ASN A 275 24.89 19.98 22.11
C ASN A 275 24.14 21.25 22.54
N LEU A 276 23.38 21.87 21.62
CA LEU A 276 22.61 23.07 21.86
C LEU A 276 21.54 22.92 22.96
N HIS A 277 21.14 21.72 23.27
CA HIS A 277 20.23 21.46 24.39
C HIS A 277 20.84 21.71 25.76
N ASN A 278 22.16 21.84 25.86
CA ASN A 278 22.82 22.20 27.11
C ASN A 278 22.69 23.70 27.45
N ASP A 279 22.45 24.53 26.45
CA ASP A 279 22.34 25.98 26.59
C ASP A 279 20.87 26.46 26.81
N ILE A 280 19.89 25.54 26.82
CA ILE A 280 18.47 25.84 26.98
C ILE A 280 17.83 24.96 28.05
N SER A 281 16.68 25.40 28.58
CA SER A 281 15.94 24.63 29.60
C SER A 281 15.41 23.28 29.07
N PRO A 282 15.22 22.28 29.93
CA PRO A 282 14.58 21.00 29.55
C PRO A 282 13.18 21.20 28.95
N PHE A 283 12.45 22.21 29.41
CA PHE A 283 11.13 22.57 28.89
C PHE A 283 11.18 23.11 27.47
N MET A 284 12.18 23.91 27.12
CA MET A 284 12.39 24.38 25.75
C MET A 284 12.85 23.23 24.86
N SER A 285 13.75 22.37 25.34
CA SER A 285 14.22 21.17 24.64
C SER A 285 13.08 20.24 24.26
N LYS A 286 12.16 19.95 25.22
CA LYS A 286 10.99 19.11 24.94
C LYS A 286 10.10 19.72 23.84
N MET A 287 9.86 21.02 23.89
CA MET A 287 9.02 21.69 22.87
C MET A 287 9.59 21.53 21.46
N ILE A 288 10.92 21.66 21.31
CA ILE A 288 11.60 21.51 20.02
C ILE A 288 11.49 20.08 19.53
N ILE A 289 11.76 19.11 20.42
CA ILE A 289 11.81 17.70 20.03
C ILE A 289 10.40 17.17 19.77
N LEU A 290 9.42 17.41 20.64
CA LEU A 290 8.05 16.94 20.45
C LEU A 290 7.39 17.53 19.18
N ALA A 291 7.80 18.73 18.77
CA ALA A 291 7.19 19.41 17.63
C ALA A 291 7.46 18.71 16.30
N HIS A 292 8.58 17.95 16.13
CA HIS A 292 8.99 17.47 14.81
C HIS A 292 7.96 16.52 14.16
N THR A 293 7.26 15.70 14.93
CA THR A 293 6.25 14.78 14.42
C THR A 293 5.09 15.52 13.77
N ARG A 294 4.55 16.55 14.45
CA ARG A 294 3.48 17.40 13.93
C ARG A 294 3.98 18.26 12.77
N GLU A 295 5.13 18.92 12.92
CA GLU A 295 5.73 19.75 11.89
C GLU A 295 6.03 18.96 10.62
N GLY A 296 6.46 17.69 10.77
CA GLY A 296 6.66 16.75 9.66
C GLY A 296 5.36 16.46 8.91
N ALA A 297 4.30 16.10 9.62
CA ALA A 297 3.00 15.82 9.01
C ALA A 297 2.38 17.06 8.32
N GLU A 298 2.54 18.26 8.90
CA GLU A 298 2.12 19.52 8.27
C GLU A 298 2.91 19.80 6.98
N MET A 299 4.23 19.58 7.01
CA MET A 299 5.07 19.69 5.80
C MET A 299 4.65 18.65 4.76
N GLY A 300 4.44 17.40 5.16
CA GLY A 300 3.94 16.35 4.29
C GLY A 300 2.62 16.74 3.61
N LYS A 301 1.69 17.35 4.35
CA LYS A 301 0.43 17.86 3.79
C LYS A 301 0.68 18.94 2.72
N LYS A 302 1.59 19.88 2.97
CA LYS A 302 1.94 20.94 2.02
C LYS A 302 2.53 20.37 0.72
N TYR A 303 3.33 19.33 0.82
CA TYR A 303 3.95 18.64 -0.33
C TYR A 303 3.09 17.52 -0.90
N LYS A 304 1.82 17.41 -0.50
CA LYS A 304 0.84 16.42 -0.98
C LYS A 304 1.27 14.96 -0.76
N ILE A 305 2.03 14.70 0.30
CA ILE A 305 2.35 13.34 0.74
C ILE A 305 1.05 12.64 1.18
N PRO A 306 0.80 11.40 0.76
CA PRO A 306 -0.38 10.62 1.13
C PRO A 306 -0.60 10.57 2.64
N LYS A 307 -1.88 10.44 3.04
CA LYS A 307 -2.27 10.43 4.45
C LYS A 307 -1.58 9.31 5.23
N GLU A 308 -1.49 8.13 4.64
CA GLU A 308 -0.92 6.93 5.24
C GLU A 308 0.55 7.15 5.66
N ILE A 309 1.34 7.83 4.82
CA ILE A 309 2.73 8.20 5.16
C ILE A 309 2.78 9.30 6.21
N ARG A 310 1.86 10.28 6.14
CA ARG A 310 1.78 11.35 7.14
C ARG A 310 1.35 10.83 8.52
N ASP A 311 0.51 9.80 8.55
CA ASP A 311 0.13 9.14 9.79
C ASP A 311 1.38 8.53 10.47
N ILE A 312 2.28 7.89 9.70
CA ILE A 312 3.57 7.40 10.23
C ILE A 312 4.43 8.54 10.81
N MET A 313 4.43 9.74 10.21
CA MET A 313 5.16 10.90 10.77
C MET A 313 4.65 11.27 12.18
N PHE A 314 3.39 11.00 12.50
CA PHE A 314 2.84 11.18 13.85
C PHE A 314 3.09 9.97 14.75
N GLU A 315 2.98 8.76 14.21
CA GLU A 315 2.94 7.51 14.97
C GLU A 315 4.32 6.98 15.35
N HIS A 316 5.38 7.34 14.59
CA HIS A 316 6.69 6.71 14.73
C HIS A 316 7.33 6.88 16.12
N GLN A 317 6.92 7.88 16.90
CA GLN A 317 7.32 8.05 18.31
C GLN A 317 6.25 7.58 19.31
N GLY A 318 5.04 7.30 18.82
CA GLY A 318 3.91 6.91 19.69
C GLY A 318 3.64 7.95 20.77
N THR A 319 3.51 7.47 22.00
CA THR A 319 3.40 8.28 23.23
C THR A 319 4.66 8.13 24.10
N THR A 320 5.80 7.87 23.50
CA THR A 320 7.09 7.63 24.20
C THR A 320 7.50 8.83 25.05
N LEU A 321 8.07 8.55 26.22
CA LEU A 321 8.60 9.56 27.12
C LEU A 321 9.98 10.05 26.67
N LEU A 322 10.21 11.36 26.67
CA LEU A 322 11.53 11.99 26.54
C LEU A 322 12.29 11.90 27.89
N ALA A 323 12.66 10.67 28.27
CA ALA A 323 13.16 10.35 29.60
C ALA A 323 14.36 11.23 30.04
N TYR A 324 15.31 11.54 29.11
CA TYR A 324 16.46 12.38 29.43
C TYR A 324 16.05 13.78 29.89
N PHE A 325 15.17 14.44 29.14
CA PHE A 325 14.73 15.81 29.47
C PHE A 325 13.75 15.82 30.65
N TYR A 326 12.93 14.78 30.79
CA TYR A 326 12.06 14.62 31.95
C TYR A 326 12.88 14.50 33.25
N ASN A 327 13.93 13.68 33.27
CA ASN A 327 14.80 13.56 34.44
C ASN A 327 15.49 14.89 34.76
N LYS A 328 16.02 15.61 33.76
CA LYS A 328 16.58 16.96 33.95
C LYS A 328 15.52 17.99 34.46
N ALA A 329 14.29 17.88 34.00
CA ALA A 329 13.22 18.76 34.51
C ALA A 329 12.88 18.47 35.96
N LYS A 330 12.88 17.19 36.39
CA LYS A 330 12.70 16.77 37.77
C LYS A 330 13.79 17.24 38.72
N GLU A 331 15.02 17.46 38.25
CA GLU A 331 16.08 18.08 39.03
C GLU A 331 15.75 19.55 39.36
N ILE A 332 14.93 20.22 38.53
CA ILE A 332 14.51 21.61 38.71
C ILE A 332 13.23 21.70 39.51
N ASP A 333 12.22 20.86 39.18
CA ASP A 333 10.93 20.78 39.82
C ASP A 333 10.47 19.32 39.91
N GLN A 334 10.43 18.77 41.14
CA GLN A 334 10.05 17.36 41.37
C GLN A 334 8.59 17.06 41.01
N ASN A 335 7.74 18.08 40.91
CA ASN A 335 6.30 17.91 40.64
C ASN A 335 5.94 17.97 39.14
N VAL A 336 6.94 17.99 38.25
CA VAL A 336 6.70 18.04 36.79
C VAL A 336 5.92 16.78 36.37
N PRO A 337 4.75 16.93 35.68
CA PRO A 337 4.00 15.79 35.18
C PRO A 337 4.76 15.08 34.03
N GLU A 338 4.77 13.76 34.07
CA GLU A 338 5.40 12.94 33.03
C GLU A 338 4.75 13.15 31.67
N GLU A 339 3.45 13.33 31.63
CA GLU A 339 2.64 13.54 30.44
C GLU A 339 3.12 14.71 29.59
N GLU A 340 3.67 15.76 30.24
CA GLU A 340 4.20 16.92 29.54
C GLU A 340 5.45 16.60 28.67
N PHE A 341 6.16 15.53 29.01
CA PHE A 341 7.37 15.08 28.32
C PHE A 341 7.11 13.87 27.43
N ARG A 342 5.86 13.47 27.25
CA ARG A 342 5.46 12.42 26.31
C ARG A 342 5.08 12.99 24.94
N TYR A 343 5.36 12.24 23.90
CA TYR A 343 4.79 12.53 22.57
C TYR A 343 3.27 12.42 22.63
N SER A 344 2.58 13.24 21.83
CA SER A 344 1.11 13.29 21.80
C SER A 344 0.45 12.09 21.10
N GLY A 345 1.25 11.26 20.47
CA GLY A 345 0.77 10.10 19.74
C GLY A 345 0.10 10.42 18.43
N PRO A 346 -0.69 9.51 17.86
CA PRO A 346 -1.12 8.24 18.44
C PRO A 346 0.00 7.21 18.56
N LYS A 347 -0.24 6.12 19.29
CA LYS A 347 0.59 4.92 19.25
C LYS A 347 0.54 4.31 17.83
N PRO A 348 1.52 3.49 17.43
CA PRO A 348 1.48 2.78 16.16
C PRO A 348 0.17 2.03 15.95
N GLN A 349 -0.48 2.24 14.80
CA GLN A 349 -1.78 1.66 14.46
C GLN A 349 -1.66 0.45 13.53
N THR A 350 -0.49 0.26 12.90
CA THR A 350 -0.20 -0.84 11.96
C THR A 350 1.07 -1.57 12.36
N LYS A 351 1.29 -2.77 11.80
CA LYS A 351 2.54 -3.51 11.99
C LYS A 351 3.73 -2.73 11.46
N GLU A 352 3.56 -2.07 10.32
CA GLU A 352 4.58 -1.24 9.70
C GLU A 352 4.98 -0.08 10.61
N SER A 353 4.02 0.65 11.18
CA SER A 353 4.32 1.75 12.11
C SER A 353 4.99 1.27 13.40
N ALA A 354 4.60 0.09 13.91
CA ALA A 354 5.25 -0.51 15.07
C ALA A 354 6.72 -0.88 14.80
N VAL A 355 6.99 -1.47 13.64
CA VAL A 355 8.37 -1.79 13.21
C VAL A 355 9.20 -0.52 13.05
N ILE A 356 8.63 0.55 12.48
CA ILE A 356 9.31 1.84 12.31
C ILE A 356 9.66 2.45 13.69
N LEU A 357 8.72 2.46 14.64
CA LEU A 357 8.97 2.94 16.01
C LEU A 357 10.12 2.18 16.69
N LEU A 358 10.16 0.86 16.53
CA LEU A 358 11.24 0.03 17.08
C LEU A 358 12.57 0.33 16.38
N ALA A 359 12.59 0.35 15.04
CA ALA A 359 13.78 0.56 14.23
C ALA A 359 14.40 1.94 14.48
N ASP A 360 13.57 3.00 14.57
CA ASP A 360 14.00 4.36 14.86
C ASP A 360 14.72 4.45 16.22
N SER A 361 14.07 3.95 17.27
CA SER A 361 14.61 3.94 18.62
C SER A 361 15.91 3.10 18.72
N ILE A 362 15.95 1.96 18.04
CA ILE A 362 17.08 1.02 18.06
C ILE A 362 18.24 1.59 17.25
N GLU A 363 18.00 2.16 16.06
CA GLU A 363 19.06 2.75 15.25
C GLU A 363 19.78 3.86 16.01
N ALA A 364 19.03 4.79 16.60
CA ALA A 364 19.59 5.89 17.37
C ALA A 364 20.44 5.39 18.55
N ALA A 365 20.00 4.37 19.27
CA ALA A 365 20.74 3.81 20.39
C ALA A 365 21.97 3.01 19.96
N VAL A 366 21.88 2.16 18.95
CA VAL A 366 23.02 1.38 18.44
C VAL A 366 24.09 2.31 17.83
N ARG A 367 23.67 3.38 17.16
CA ARG A 367 24.57 4.40 16.62
C ARG A 367 25.41 5.05 17.73
N SER A 368 24.83 5.27 18.92
CA SER A 368 25.50 5.90 20.08
C SER A 368 26.50 4.98 20.79
N LEU A 369 26.56 3.68 20.47
CA LEU A 369 27.54 2.76 21.06
C LEU A 369 28.97 3.05 20.52
N ASP A 370 29.94 3.20 21.43
CA ASP A 370 31.34 3.40 21.06
C ASP A 370 31.92 2.17 20.34
N VAL A 371 31.54 0.98 20.81
CA VAL A 371 31.95 -0.31 20.21
C VAL A 371 30.69 -1.09 19.86
N LYS A 372 30.54 -1.39 18.57
CA LYS A 372 29.40 -2.12 18.01
C LYS A 372 29.64 -3.64 18.03
N ASP A 373 30.02 -4.16 19.21
CA ASP A 373 30.13 -5.59 19.46
C ASP A 373 28.75 -6.27 19.35
N PRO A 374 28.64 -7.42 18.68
CA PRO A 374 27.37 -8.11 18.47
C PRO A 374 26.54 -8.35 19.75
N VAL A 375 27.26 -8.71 20.86
CA VAL A 375 26.59 -8.97 22.14
C VAL A 375 25.99 -7.68 22.72
N LYS A 376 26.72 -6.56 22.66
CA LYS A 376 26.21 -5.25 23.12
C LYS A 376 25.09 -4.75 22.27
N VAL A 377 25.15 -4.95 20.96
CA VAL A 377 24.06 -4.60 20.02
C VAL A 377 22.81 -5.40 20.36
N GLU A 378 22.91 -6.73 20.56
CA GLU A 378 21.76 -7.56 20.93
C GLU A 378 21.15 -7.13 22.26
N GLN A 379 21.97 -6.90 23.28
CA GLN A 379 21.49 -6.43 24.60
C GLN A 379 20.77 -5.09 24.46
N MET A 380 21.28 -4.15 23.67
CA MET A 380 20.64 -2.85 23.42
C MET A 380 19.32 -3.00 22.70
N VAL A 381 19.27 -3.80 21.62
CA VAL A 381 18.03 -4.06 20.85
C VAL A 381 16.95 -4.64 21.76
N ARG A 382 17.25 -5.72 22.50
CA ARG A 382 16.29 -6.36 23.41
C ARG A 382 15.83 -5.41 24.51
N LYS A 383 16.74 -4.64 25.11
CA LYS A 383 16.39 -3.65 26.15
C LYS A 383 15.41 -2.60 25.65
N ILE A 384 15.58 -2.11 24.41
CA ILE A 384 14.69 -1.11 23.82
C ILE A 384 13.32 -1.73 23.53
N VAL A 385 13.28 -2.91 22.93
CA VAL A 385 12.04 -3.63 22.62
C VAL A 385 11.25 -3.88 23.92
N ASP A 386 11.89 -4.40 24.96
CA ASP A 386 11.26 -4.61 26.27
C ASP A 386 10.72 -3.30 26.88
N SER A 387 11.48 -2.23 26.76
CA SER A 387 11.04 -0.90 27.24
C SER A 387 9.79 -0.42 26.51
N LYS A 388 9.74 -0.58 25.18
CA LYS A 388 8.57 -0.18 24.37
C LYS A 388 7.34 -1.05 24.66
N ILE A 389 7.53 -2.35 24.93
CA ILE A 389 6.45 -3.26 25.36
C ILE A 389 5.91 -2.84 26.72
N ARG A 390 6.79 -2.61 27.72
CA ARG A 390 6.38 -2.20 29.09
C ARG A 390 5.67 -0.85 29.09
N ASP A 391 6.05 0.06 28.19
CA ASP A 391 5.41 1.38 28.01
C ASP A 391 4.14 1.28 27.11
N ASN A 392 3.66 0.07 26.80
CA ASN A 392 2.46 -0.19 25.98
C ASN A 392 2.47 0.53 24.62
N GLN A 393 3.63 0.79 24.01
CA GLN A 393 3.71 1.51 22.75
C GLN A 393 3.22 0.68 21.57
N LEU A 394 3.19 -0.64 21.68
CA LEU A 394 2.79 -1.57 20.62
C LEU A 394 1.34 -2.07 20.77
N SER A 395 0.57 -1.58 21.73
CA SER A 395 -0.76 -2.11 22.10
C SER A 395 -1.79 -2.02 20.97
N ASP A 396 -1.67 -1.02 20.09
CA ASP A 396 -2.67 -0.71 19.07
C ASP A 396 -2.29 -1.28 17.67
N ALA A 397 -1.11 -1.87 17.56
CA ALA A 397 -0.51 -2.24 16.28
C ALA A 397 -0.85 -3.67 15.79
N ASN A 398 -1.70 -4.42 16.45
CA ASN A 398 -2.04 -5.82 16.09
C ASN A 398 -0.81 -6.67 15.74
N ILE A 399 0.24 -6.59 16.55
CA ILE A 399 1.50 -7.32 16.42
C ILE A 399 1.60 -8.39 17.52
N THR A 400 2.10 -9.57 17.19
CA THR A 400 2.23 -10.70 18.13
C THR A 400 3.64 -10.76 18.72
N PHE A 401 3.78 -11.37 19.91
CA PHE A 401 5.11 -11.62 20.50
C PHE A 401 6.02 -12.45 19.59
N LYS A 402 5.46 -13.39 18.82
CA LYS A 402 6.22 -14.15 17.82
C LYS A 402 6.78 -13.25 16.72
N GLU A 403 5.99 -12.33 16.23
CA GLU A 403 6.44 -11.36 15.21
C GLU A 403 7.49 -10.40 15.79
N ILE A 404 7.39 -10.01 17.05
CA ILE A 404 8.39 -9.17 17.71
C ILE A 404 9.76 -9.90 17.76
N GLU A 405 9.80 -11.20 18.08
CA GLU A 405 11.05 -11.97 18.04
C GLU A 405 11.62 -12.07 16.60
N ILE A 406 10.77 -12.23 15.59
CA ILE A 406 11.20 -12.21 14.18
C ILE A 406 11.81 -10.85 13.84
N ILE A 407 11.19 -9.74 14.26
CA ILE A 407 11.68 -8.37 14.03
C ILE A 407 13.05 -8.18 14.72
N VAL A 408 13.20 -8.59 15.97
CA VAL A 408 14.48 -8.50 16.70
C VAL A 408 15.59 -9.25 15.95
N ASN A 409 15.32 -10.48 15.53
CA ASN A 409 16.30 -11.27 14.79
C ASN A 409 16.66 -10.64 13.43
N SER A 410 15.67 -10.06 12.74
CA SER A 410 15.90 -9.32 11.48
C SER A 410 16.79 -8.10 11.68
N PHE A 411 16.53 -7.32 12.74
CA PHE A 411 17.38 -6.18 13.09
C PHE A 411 18.83 -6.60 13.40
N LEU A 412 19.01 -7.64 14.21
CA LEU A 412 20.33 -8.16 14.56
C LEU A 412 21.10 -8.64 13.32
N LYS A 413 20.43 -9.37 12.43
CA LYS A 413 21.00 -9.80 11.14
C LYS A 413 21.42 -8.61 10.27
N THR A 414 20.58 -7.58 10.21
CA THR A 414 20.86 -6.36 9.43
C THR A 414 22.03 -5.59 10.02
N PHE A 415 22.08 -5.39 11.34
CA PHE A 415 23.24 -4.75 12.00
C PHE A 415 24.52 -5.57 11.83
N GLY A 416 24.45 -6.90 11.92
CA GLY A 416 25.57 -7.78 11.66
C GLY A 416 26.15 -7.59 10.26
N ALA A 417 25.29 -7.42 9.25
CA ALA A 417 25.73 -7.16 7.88
C ALA A 417 26.36 -5.75 7.70
N ILE A 418 25.85 -4.75 8.42
CA ILE A 418 26.30 -3.35 8.30
C ILE A 418 27.63 -3.13 9.03
N TYR A 419 27.79 -3.71 10.24
CA TYR A 419 28.94 -3.48 11.11
C TYR A 419 29.99 -4.61 11.07
N HIS A 420 29.98 -5.45 10.03
CA HIS A 420 31.08 -6.42 9.83
C HIS A 420 32.41 -5.68 9.83
N GLU A 421 33.35 -6.10 10.72
CA GLU A 421 34.70 -5.61 10.70
C GLU A 421 35.33 -5.89 9.32
N ARG A 422 35.75 -4.83 8.64
CA ARG A 422 36.59 -4.97 7.45
C ARG A 422 37.86 -5.69 7.85
N ILE A 423 38.20 -6.77 7.16
CA ILE A 423 39.48 -7.42 7.28
C ILE A 423 40.55 -6.33 7.15
N LYS A 424 41.33 -6.11 8.22
CA LYS A 424 42.45 -5.16 8.18
C LYS A 424 43.44 -5.69 7.15
N TYR A 425 43.63 -4.95 6.07
CA TYR A 425 44.67 -5.29 5.12
C TYR A 425 46.05 -5.16 5.78
N PRO A 426 46.98 -6.14 5.57
CA PRO A 426 48.35 -6.05 6.11
C PRO A 426 49.00 -4.74 5.64
N GLY A 427 49.35 -3.84 6.60
CA GLY A 427 50.00 -2.56 6.29
C GLY A 427 49.20 -1.29 6.57
N GLN A 428 47.93 -1.34 7.00
CA GLN A 428 47.22 -0.18 7.53
C GLN A 428 47.41 -0.10 9.05
N LYS A 429 48.13 0.97 9.51
CA LYS A 429 48.20 1.37 10.92
C LYS A 429 46.95 2.09 11.37
#